data_03b0f60f4d0352120fd73de4c0202de4
#
_entry.id   03b0f60f4d0352120fd73de4c0202de4
#
_cell.length_a   1.000
_cell.length_b   1.000
_cell.length_c   1.000
_cell.angle_alpha   90.00
_cell.angle_beta   90.00
_cell.angle_gamma   90.00
#
_symmetry.space_group_name_H-M   'P 1'
#
loop_
_entity.id
_entity.type
_entity.pdbx_description
1 polymer ?
#
loop_
_entity_poly.entity_id
_entity_poly.type
_entity_poly.pdbx_seq_one_letter_code
_entity_poly.pdbx_strand_id
1 'polypeptide(L)'
;LANRLGDIAQYKELMLPEVKNYIAASPRKVYIMNVGDMTFDLYWNSNKYNLGDYTNTLKDSAIPALIYHVPGNHDNDEYANDDYTAEQPYKDNLGPTYYSFNIGKAHFIMLDNTVYLNAGADASTRTPGDHSYNSAFTEMELAWLKADLATVKDKNAPLVIGTHCQVFYYNSSLDITPSMAYGHSTVLDQLLADFTDVHIISGHTHNNTTMKIRNGLMEHNTGGSCATWWWTGYYSNGHICKDGAPGGMGVYEFRDTDLEWYYKG
;
A
#
# COMPACT_ATOMS: atom_id res chain seq x y z
N LEU A 1 5.72 7.73 4.34
CA LEU A 1 6.61 8.81 4.86
C LEU A 1 5.88 9.44 6.00
N ALA A 2 6.22 9.03 7.16
CA ALA A 2 5.43 9.42 8.30
C ALA A 2 5.58 10.90 8.64
N ASN A 3 4.97 11.28 9.43
CA ASN A 3 4.56 12.26 10.39
C ASN A 3 5.65 12.88 11.28
N ARG A 4 6.86 12.35 11.27
CA ARG A 4 7.97 12.86 12.07
C ARG A 4 9.05 13.42 11.16
N LEU A 5 9.61 14.58 11.52
CA LEU A 5 10.71 15.17 10.76
C LEU A 5 11.90 14.22 10.56
N GLY A 6 12.13 13.32 11.53
CA GLY A 6 13.15 12.28 11.43
C GLY A 6 12.88 11.24 10.34
N ASP A 7 11.63 10.91 10.07
CA ASP A 7 11.25 9.93 9.05
C ASP A 7 11.52 10.47 7.64
N ILE A 8 11.28 11.76 7.42
CA ILE A 8 11.59 12.42 6.14
C ILE A 8 13.11 12.47 5.92
N ALA A 9 13.89 12.75 6.97
CA ALA A 9 15.35 12.73 6.91
C ALA A 9 15.84 11.32 6.54
N GLN A 10 15.37 10.29 7.21
CA GLN A 10 15.75 8.90 6.93
C GLN A 10 15.33 8.47 5.50
N TYR A 11 14.14 8.85 5.04
CA TYR A 11 13.76 8.63 3.66
C TYR A 11 14.78 9.26 2.69
N LYS A 12 15.14 10.53 2.90
CA LYS A 12 16.06 11.26 2.03
C LYS A 12 17.50 10.72 2.10
N GLU A 13 17.93 10.29 3.26
CA GLU A 13 19.31 9.85 3.49
C GLU A 13 19.54 8.38 3.15
N LEU A 14 18.53 7.52 3.33
CA LEU A 14 18.66 6.08 3.19
C LEU A 14 17.87 5.52 1.99
N MET A 15 16.54 5.69 1.98
CA MET A 15 15.70 5.05 0.97
C MET A 15 15.83 5.69 -0.41
N LEU A 16 15.80 7.02 -0.49
CA LEU A 16 15.81 7.71 -1.77
C LEU A 16 17.09 7.45 -2.60
N PRO A 17 18.29 7.44 -2.02
CA PRO A 17 19.50 7.07 -2.76
C PRO A 17 19.44 5.63 -3.30
N GLU A 18 18.99 4.67 -2.48
CA GLU A 18 18.89 3.26 -2.89
C GLU A 18 17.87 3.06 -4.02
N VAL A 19 16.70 3.71 -3.94
CA VAL A 19 15.70 3.70 -5.01
C VAL A 19 16.28 4.26 -6.31
N LYS A 20 16.95 5.42 -6.25
CA LYS A 20 17.58 6.04 -7.42
C LYS A 20 18.70 5.18 -8.02
N ASN A 21 19.54 4.60 -7.16
CA ASN A 21 20.62 3.70 -7.57
C ASN A 21 20.06 2.46 -8.28
N TYR A 22 19.00 1.88 -7.70
CA TYR A 22 18.31 0.74 -8.32
C TYR A 22 17.75 1.09 -9.70
N ILE A 23 17.04 2.23 -9.82
CA ILE A 23 16.49 2.68 -11.10
C ILE A 23 17.59 2.89 -12.13
N ALA A 24 18.69 3.55 -11.74
CA ALA A 24 19.82 3.85 -12.63
C ALA A 24 20.56 2.58 -13.10
N ALA A 25 20.64 1.56 -12.25
CA ALA A 25 21.31 0.30 -12.56
C ALA A 25 20.40 -0.69 -13.31
N SER A 26 19.09 -0.50 -13.28
CA SER A 26 18.14 -1.42 -13.89
C SER A 26 18.22 -1.36 -15.43
N PRO A 27 18.35 -2.52 -16.11
CA PRO A 27 18.28 -2.58 -17.58
C PRO A 27 16.84 -2.44 -18.10
N ARG A 28 15.85 -2.41 -17.20
CA ARG A 28 14.43 -2.34 -17.51
C ARG A 28 13.81 -1.06 -16.98
N LYS A 29 12.67 -0.68 -17.56
CA LYS A 29 11.88 0.42 -17.02
C LYS A 29 11.34 0.04 -15.64
N VAL A 30 11.57 0.93 -14.68
CA VAL A 30 11.13 0.76 -13.30
C VAL A 30 9.87 1.58 -13.06
N TYR A 31 8.94 1.00 -12.33
CA TYR A 31 7.74 1.64 -11.81
C TYR A 31 7.72 1.42 -10.30
N ILE A 32 7.12 2.32 -9.57
CA ILE A 32 7.03 2.23 -8.10
C ILE A 32 5.57 2.07 -7.72
N MET A 33 5.29 1.14 -6.83
CA MET A 33 4.00 1.00 -6.16
C MET A 33 4.18 1.39 -4.70
N ASN A 34 3.43 2.38 -4.24
CA ASN A 34 3.33 2.76 -2.84
C ASN A 34 2.01 2.23 -2.29
N VAL A 35 2.10 1.39 -1.28
CA VAL A 35 0.96 0.67 -0.70
C VAL A 35 0.37 1.38 0.52
N GLY A 36 0.38 2.72 0.55
CA GLY A 36 -0.33 3.52 1.54
C GLY A 36 0.52 4.01 2.71
N ASP A 37 -0.13 4.72 3.62
CA ASP A 37 0.47 5.38 4.80
C ASP A 37 1.59 6.36 4.41
N MET A 38 1.31 7.22 3.42
CA MET A 38 2.20 8.30 3.01
C MET A 38 2.35 9.36 4.09
N THR A 39 1.32 9.51 4.90
CA THR A 39 1.24 10.46 6.01
C THR A 39 0.84 9.75 7.30
N PHE A 40 0.53 10.51 8.31
CA PHE A 40 -0.06 10.05 9.57
C PHE A 40 -1.06 11.10 10.04
N ASP A 41 -2.32 10.83 9.87
CA ASP A 41 -3.44 11.74 10.11
C ASP A 41 -3.40 12.45 11.46
N LEU A 42 -3.10 11.73 12.56
CA LEU A 42 -2.93 12.28 13.90
C LEU A 42 -1.93 13.46 13.99
N TYR A 43 -1.05 13.58 13.01
CA TYR A 43 0.03 14.57 13.01
C TYR A 43 -0.06 15.60 11.89
N TRP A 44 -1.12 15.58 11.06
CA TRP A 44 -1.27 16.55 9.98
C TRP A 44 -1.18 18.00 10.48
N ASN A 45 -1.77 18.26 11.64
CA ASN A 45 -1.77 19.60 12.24
C ASN A 45 -0.58 19.82 13.18
N SER A 46 -0.19 18.81 13.97
CA SER A 46 0.88 18.93 14.96
C SER A 46 2.26 18.97 14.33
N ASN A 47 2.51 18.15 13.33
CA ASN A 47 3.80 18.08 12.61
C ASN A 47 3.76 18.84 11.29
N LYS A 48 2.61 19.37 10.89
CA LYS A 48 2.41 20.12 9.66
C LYS A 48 2.91 19.33 8.44
N TYR A 49 2.56 18.06 8.39
CA TYR A 49 2.88 17.17 7.26
C TYR A 49 1.62 16.41 6.84
N ASN A 50 1.08 16.78 5.72
CA ASN A 50 -0.10 16.17 5.10
C ASN A 50 0.20 15.67 3.69
N LEU A 51 -0.81 15.22 2.94
CA LEU A 51 -0.63 14.70 1.59
C LEU A 51 -0.06 15.72 0.60
N GLY A 52 -0.36 17.02 0.76
CA GLY A 52 0.26 18.07 -0.02
C GLY A 52 1.78 18.17 0.24
N ASP A 53 2.20 18.03 1.50
CA ASP A 53 3.63 18.01 1.85
C ASP A 53 4.32 16.74 1.33
N TYR A 54 3.62 15.60 1.36
CA TYR A 54 4.11 14.36 0.76
C TYR A 54 4.34 14.53 -0.74
N THR A 55 3.38 15.08 -1.49
CA THR A 55 3.54 15.31 -2.93
C THR A 55 4.67 16.28 -3.24
N ASN A 56 4.88 17.32 -2.42
CA ASN A 56 6.04 18.21 -2.52
C ASN A 56 7.34 17.45 -2.25
N THR A 57 7.37 16.58 -1.24
CA THR A 57 8.55 15.73 -0.96
C THR A 57 8.88 14.82 -2.13
N LEU A 58 7.88 14.21 -2.78
CA LEU A 58 8.10 13.40 -3.98
C LEU A 58 8.65 14.23 -5.14
N LYS A 59 8.09 15.41 -5.39
CA LYS A 59 8.56 16.32 -6.42
C LYS A 59 10.01 16.72 -6.19
N ASP A 60 10.37 17.10 -4.97
CA ASP A 60 11.74 17.46 -4.60
C ASP A 60 12.69 16.27 -4.68
N SER A 61 12.18 15.07 -4.45
CA SER A 61 12.94 13.82 -4.55
C SER A 61 13.38 13.52 -5.98
N ALA A 62 12.69 14.04 -6.99
CA ALA A 62 13.01 13.87 -8.41
C ALA A 62 13.32 12.41 -8.79
N ILE A 63 12.44 11.49 -8.38
CA ILE A 63 12.57 10.07 -8.70
C ILE A 63 12.25 9.88 -10.20
N PRO A 64 13.15 9.29 -10.99
CA PRO A 64 12.94 9.13 -12.43
C PRO A 64 12.07 7.91 -12.78
N ALA A 65 10.96 7.73 -12.07
CA ALA A 65 10.00 6.65 -12.29
C ALA A 65 8.57 7.13 -12.00
N LEU A 66 7.59 6.50 -12.63
CA LEU A 66 6.18 6.70 -12.26
C LEU A 66 5.90 5.98 -10.95
N ILE A 67 5.14 6.65 -10.09
CA ILE A 67 4.73 6.14 -8.79
C ILE A 67 3.22 5.98 -8.78
N TYR A 68 2.74 4.80 -8.49
CA TYR A 68 1.33 4.48 -8.31
C TYR A 68 1.05 4.32 -6.82
N HIS A 69 -0.09 4.82 -6.35
CA HIS A 69 -0.42 4.87 -4.93
C HIS A 69 -1.73 4.16 -4.65
N VAL A 70 -1.84 3.57 -3.48
CA VAL A 70 -3.11 3.27 -2.81
C VAL A 70 -3.20 4.08 -1.52
N PRO A 71 -4.40 4.47 -1.06
CA PRO A 71 -4.56 5.11 0.25
C PRO A 71 -4.26 4.10 1.37
N GLY A 72 -3.71 4.60 2.48
CA GLY A 72 -3.56 3.87 3.72
C GLY A 72 -4.52 4.41 4.79
N ASN A 73 -4.62 3.71 5.92
CA ASN A 73 -5.52 4.13 6.98
C ASN A 73 -5.12 5.45 7.65
N HIS A 74 -3.88 5.91 7.45
CA HIS A 74 -3.38 7.20 7.96
C HIS A 74 -3.38 8.31 6.92
N ASP A 75 -3.93 8.09 5.74
CA ASP A 75 -3.99 9.10 4.67
C ASP A 75 -5.35 9.79 4.58
N ASN A 76 -6.21 9.58 5.57
CA ASN A 76 -7.56 10.11 5.66
C ASN A 76 -7.65 11.36 6.55
N ASP A 77 -8.65 12.21 6.28
CA ASP A 77 -8.91 13.41 7.10
C ASP A 77 -9.45 13.02 8.49
N GLU A 78 -8.69 13.35 9.53
CA GLU A 78 -9.03 13.09 10.93
C GLU A 78 -10.32 13.77 11.43
N TYR A 79 -10.82 14.76 10.71
CA TYR A 79 -12.04 15.52 11.06
C TYR A 79 -13.29 15.06 10.31
N ALA A 80 -13.14 14.19 9.31
CA ALA A 80 -14.27 13.61 8.58
C ALA A 80 -14.76 12.33 9.27
N ASN A 81 -16.08 12.15 9.33
CA ASN A 81 -16.73 11.00 9.96
C ASN A 81 -17.40 10.04 8.95
N ASP A 82 -17.05 10.16 7.71
CA ASP A 82 -17.46 9.26 6.63
C ASP A 82 -16.29 9.07 5.66
N ASP A 83 -16.27 7.91 5.04
CA ASP A 83 -15.21 7.44 4.16
C ASP A 83 -14.99 8.38 2.97
N TYR A 84 -16.05 8.73 2.27
CA TYR A 84 -15.98 9.54 1.06
C TYR A 84 -15.37 10.93 1.30
N THR A 85 -15.75 11.57 2.41
CA THR A 85 -15.22 12.90 2.80
C THR A 85 -13.79 12.77 3.30
N ALA A 86 -13.49 11.71 4.07
CA ALA A 86 -12.15 11.45 4.61
C ALA A 86 -11.08 11.26 3.53
N GLU A 87 -11.45 10.67 2.40
CA GLU A 87 -10.56 10.46 1.25
C GLU A 87 -10.32 11.74 0.40
N GLN A 88 -11.06 12.83 0.61
CA GLN A 88 -10.97 14.00 -0.27
C GLN A 88 -9.54 14.57 -0.38
N PRO A 89 -8.75 14.69 0.69
CA PRO A 89 -7.36 15.13 0.59
C PRO A 89 -6.50 14.19 -0.27
N TYR A 90 -6.75 12.87 -0.24
CA TYR A 90 -6.07 11.93 -1.12
C TYR A 90 -6.44 12.19 -2.58
N LYS A 91 -7.74 12.30 -2.87
CA LYS A 91 -8.26 12.56 -4.24
C LYS A 91 -7.71 13.86 -4.82
N ASP A 92 -7.59 14.90 -4.01
CA ASP A 92 -7.09 16.22 -4.43
C ASP A 92 -5.58 16.22 -4.73
N ASN A 93 -4.81 15.36 -4.08
CA ASN A 93 -3.34 15.36 -4.19
C ASN A 93 -2.79 14.23 -5.07
N LEU A 94 -3.43 13.06 -5.09
CA LEU A 94 -2.90 11.84 -5.70
C LEU A 94 -3.82 11.24 -6.78
N GLY A 95 -5.10 11.61 -6.77
CA GLY A 95 -6.09 11.13 -7.74
C GLY A 95 -7.03 10.07 -7.16
N PRO A 96 -7.60 9.19 -8.00
CA PRO A 96 -8.61 8.23 -7.55
C PRO A 96 -8.04 7.26 -6.51
N THR A 97 -8.88 6.84 -5.56
CA THR A 97 -8.49 5.90 -4.50
C THR A 97 -8.38 4.47 -5.00
N TYR A 98 -9.11 4.13 -6.07
CA TYR A 98 -8.95 2.85 -6.77
C TYR A 98 -8.97 3.05 -8.29
N TYR A 99 -8.15 2.29 -9.01
CA TYR A 99 -7.99 2.38 -10.46
C TYR A 99 -7.21 1.18 -11.01
N SER A 100 -7.18 1.03 -12.34
CA SER A 100 -6.40 0.00 -13.02
C SER A 100 -5.62 0.55 -14.20
N PHE A 101 -4.58 -0.18 -14.60
CA PHE A 101 -3.75 0.12 -15.76
C PHE A 101 -3.01 -1.13 -16.22
N ASN A 102 -2.41 -1.07 -17.42
CA ASN A 102 -1.61 -2.16 -17.94
C ASN A 102 -0.16 -1.74 -18.12
N ILE A 103 0.77 -2.63 -17.78
CA ILE A 103 2.19 -2.52 -18.14
C ILE A 103 2.58 -3.80 -18.87
N GLY A 104 2.86 -3.68 -20.16
CA GLY A 104 3.10 -4.85 -21.00
C GLY A 104 1.88 -5.76 -21.05
N LYS A 105 2.05 -7.03 -20.66
CA LYS A 105 0.98 -8.02 -20.57
C LYS A 105 0.30 -8.07 -19.19
N ALA A 106 0.93 -7.49 -18.17
CA ALA A 106 0.40 -7.51 -16.83
C ALA A 106 -0.70 -6.46 -16.62
N HIS A 107 -1.76 -6.85 -15.95
CA HIS A 107 -2.82 -5.96 -15.51
C HIS A 107 -2.61 -5.59 -14.04
N PHE A 108 -2.68 -4.30 -13.74
CA PHE A 108 -2.48 -3.76 -12.39
C PHE A 108 -3.78 -3.14 -11.91
N ILE A 109 -4.15 -3.47 -10.69
CA ILE A 109 -5.33 -2.92 -10.01
C ILE A 109 -4.87 -2.35 -8.67
N MET A 110 -5.14 -1.07 -8.44
CA MET A 110 -4.90 -0.40 -7.17
C MET A 110 -6.25 -0.29 -6.45
N LEU A 111 -6.35 -0.81 -5.24
CA LEU A 111 -7.61 -0.88 -4.47
C LEU A 111 -7.48 -0.14 -3.15
N ASP A 112 -8.57 0.50 -2.77
CA ASP A 112 -8.75 1.08 -1.45
C ASP A 112 -9.44 0.07 -0.53
N ASN A 113 -8.70 -0.57 0.33
CA ASN A 113 -9.27 -1.52 1.27
C ASN A 113 -9.35 -0.99 2.70
N THR A 114 -9.52 0.33 2.83
CA THR A 114 -9.68 1.02 4.12
C THR A 114 -10.98 1.81 4.12
N VAL A 115 -12.05 1.26 4.68
CA VAL A 115 -13.31 1.98 4.88
C VAL A 115 -13.24 2.74 6.19
N TYR A 116 -13.07 4.05 6.12
CA TYR A 116 -12.82 4.92 7.26
C TYR A 116 -14.13 5.29 7.97
N LEU A 117 -14.21 5.07 9.27
CA LEU A 117 -15.40 5.29 10.09
C LEU A 117 -15.29 6.54 10.98
N ASN A 118 -14.14 6.69 11.63
CA ASN A 118 -13.71 7.83 12.41
C ASN A 118 -14.79 8.42 13.33
N ALA A 119 -15.36 7.59 14.19
CA ALA A 119 -16.47 7.98 15.05
C ALA A 119 -16.13 9.18 15.93
N GLY A 120 -17.08 10.08 16.05
CA GLY A 120 -16.93 11.28 16.86
C GLY A 120 -16.24 12.45 16.16
N ALA A 121 -15.79 12.32 14.93
CA ALA A 121 -15.21 13.41 14.17
C ALA A 121 -16.26 14.49 13.84
N ASP A 122 -15.84 15.74 13.88
CA ASP A 122 -16.67 16.89 13.47
C ASP A 122 -15.80 17.96 12.82
N ALA A 123 -15.89 18.06 11.51
CA ALA A 123 -15.17 19.04 10.72
C ALA A 123 -15.52 20.50 11.07
N SER A 124 -16.77 20.76 11.49
CA SER A 124 -17.24 22.12 11.80
C SER A 124 -16.63 22.69 13.07
N THR A 125 -16.38 21.84 14.05
CA THR A 125 -15.72 22.18 15.32
C THR A 125 -14.23 21.83 15.34
N ARG A 126 -13.73 21.20 14.26
CA ARG A 126 -12.38 20.62 14.18
C ARG A 126 -12.10 19.63 15.33
N THR A 127 -13.07 18.79 15.61
CA THR A 127 -12.92 17.70 16.58
C THR A 127 -12.42 16.46 15.82
N PRO A 128 -11.24 15.93 16.16
CA PRO A 128 -10.76 14.69 15.55
C PRO A 128 -11.60 13.50 16.04
N GLY A 129 -11.75 12.50 15.20
CA GLY A 129 -12.43 11.25 15.55
C GLY A 129 -11.51 10.23 16.25
N ASP A 130 -12.00 9.00 16.33
CA ASP A 130 -11.31 7.88 16.99
C ASP A 130 -10.38 7.08 16.05
N HIS A 131 -10.24 7.52 14.78
CA HIS A 131 -9.45 6.86 13.72
C HIS A 131 -9.87 5.41 13.44
N SER A 132 -11.10 5.06 13.77
CA SER A 132 -11.62 3.73 13.46
C SER A 132 -11.83 3.55 11.95
N TYR A 133 -11.55 2.36 11.47
CA TYR A 133 -11.77 1.94 10.07
C TYR A 133 -12.01 0.43 10.02
N ASN A 134 -12.59 -0.03 8.93
CA ASN A 134 -12.64 -1.44 8.59
C ASN A 134 -11.70 -1.73 7.41
N SER A 135 -10.92 -2.79 7.52
CA SER A 135 -10.25 -3.35 6.35
C SER A 135 -11.32 -4.02 5.47
N ALA A 136 -11.83 -3.29 4.49
CA ALA A 136 -12.95 -3.69 3.65
C ALA A 136 -12.94 -2.91 2.35
N PHE A 137 -13.75 -3.32 1.38
CA PHE A 137 -14.05 -2.56 0.16
C PHE A 137 -15.45 -1.94 0.27
N THR A 138 -15.68 -0.84 -0.42
CA THR A 138 -17.04 -0.33 -0.61
C THR A 138 -17.79 -1.17 -1.66
N GLU A 139 -19.12 -1.17 -1.60
CA GLU A 139 -19.95 -1.85 -2.60
C GLU A 139 -19.70 -1.31 -4.02
N MET A 140 -19.45 0.00 -4.15
CA MET A 140 -19.14 0.61 -5.45
C MET A 140 -17.81 0.11 -5.99
N GLU A 141 -16.80 0.00 -5.14
CA GLU A 141 -15.48 -0.51 -5.52
C GLU A 141 -15.55 -1.99 -5.92
N LEU A 142 -16.28 -2.82 -5.17
CA LEU A 142 -16.50 -4.23 -5.54
C LEU A 142 -17.22 -4.38 -6.88
N ALA A 143 -18.21 -3.53 -7.15
CA ALA A 143 -18.91 -3.53 -8.43
C ALA A 143 -17.98 -3.09 -9.58
N TRP A 144 -17.17 -2.06 -9.35
CA TRP A 144 -16.15 -1.60 -10.29
C TRP A 144 -15.08 -2.68 -10.53
N LEU A 145 -14.53 -3.28 -9.47
CA LEU A 145 -13.53 -4.34 -9.57
C LEU A 145 -14.02 -5.51 -10.42
N LYS A 146 -15.27 -5.95 -10.18
CA LYS A 146 -15.89 -7.01 -10.99
C LYS A 146 -15.97 -6.63 -12.45
N ALA A 147 -16.33 -5.39 -12.76
CA ALA A 147 -16.42 -4.90 -14.14
C ALA A 147 -15.02 -4.80 -14.78
N ASP A 148 -14.03 -4.33 -14.05
CA ASP A 148 -12.64 -4.22 -14.51
C ASP A 148 -12.05 -5.60 -14.82
N LEU A 149 -12.15 -6.56 -13.90
CA LEU A 149 -11.69 -7.93 -14.08
C LEU A 149 -12.35 -8.63 -15.30
N ALA A 150 -13.59 -8.28 -15.63
CA ALA A 150 -14.28 -8.80 -16.82
C ALA A 150 -13.64 -8.31 -18.14
N THR A 151 -12.89 -7.21 -18.11
CA THR A 151 -12.20 -6.68 -19.30
C THR A 151 -10.91 -7.45 -19.61
N VAL A 152 -10.30 -8.10 -18.60
CA VAL A 152 -9.07 -8.87 -18.75
C VAL A 152 -9.34 -10.17 -19.49
N LYS A 153 -8.87 -10.26 -20.72
CA LYS A 153 -9.16 -11.40 -21.61
C LYS A 153 -8.26 -12.61 -21.34
N ASP A 154 -6.97 -12.37 -21.12
CA ASP A 154 -6.01 -13.43 -20.83
C ASP A 154 -5.92 -13.62 -19.30
N LYS A 155 -6.55 -14.69 -18.83
CA LYS A 155 -6.57 -15.03 -17.40
C LYS A 155 -5.28 -15.69 -16.90
N ASN A 156 -4.34 -15.98 -17.83
CA ASN A 156 -3.02 -16.52 -17.49
C ASN A 156 -1.94 -15.44 -17.46
N ALA A 157 -2.26 -14.21 -17.91
CA ALA A 157 -1.35 -13.10 -17.79
C ALA A 157 -1.25 -12.64 -16.31
N PRO A 158 -0.10 -12.10 -15.88
CA PRO A 158 0.05 -11.62 -14.52
C PRO A 158 -0.98 -10.55 -14.16
N LEU A 159 -1.62 -10.73 -13.02
CA LEU A 159 -2.52 -9.77 -12.38
C LEU A 159 -1.90 -9.31 -11.07
N VAL A 160 -1.64 -8.02 -10.93
CA VAL A 160 -1.05 -7.43 -9.73
C VAL A 160 -2.07 -6.53 -9.06
N ILE A 161 -2.34 -6.79 -7.79
CA ILE A 161 -3.29 -6.01 -7.00
C ILE A 161 -2.52 -5.31 -5.88
N GLY A 162 -2.58 -3.98 -5.83
CA GLY A 162 -2.08 -3.19 -4.71
C GLY A 162 -3.19 -2.90 -3.72
N THR A 163 -2.95 -3.17 -2.44
CA THR A 163 -3.83 -2.81 -1.32
C THR A 163 -3.00 -2.24 -0.18
N HIS A 164 -3.63 -1.52 0.76
CA HIS A 164 -2.92 -1.12 1.98
C HIS A 164 -2.95 -2.22 3.03
N CYS A 165 -4.14 -2.57 3.52
CA CYS A 165 -4.30 -3.62 4.51
C CYS A 165 -4.10 -5.00 3.88
N GLN A 166 -3.58 -5.94 4.67
CA GLN A 166 -3.49 -7.34 4.25
C GLN A 166 -4.86 -7.94 3.97
N VAL A 167 -4.93 -8.73 2.92
CA VAL A 167 -6.13 -9.52 2.58
C VAL A 167 -6.15 -10.85 3.35
N PHE A 168 -4.97 -11.42 3.59
CA PHE A 168 -4.79 -12.64 4.36
C PHE A 168 -3.67 -12.47 5.40
N TYR A 169 -3.65 -13.30 6.42
CA TYR A 169 -2.60 -13.32 7.44
C TYR A 169 -2.34 -14.74 7.95
N TYR A 170 -1.18 -14.96 8.58
CA TYR A 170 -0.92 -16.16 9.35
C TYR A 170 -1.50 -16.01 10.75
N ASN A 171 -2.38 -16.94 11.15
CA ASN A 171 -2.87 -17.02 12.52
C ASN A 171 -1.79 -17.60 13.45
N SER A 172 -2.10 -17.76 14.72
CA SER A 172 -1.16 -18.31 15.72
C SER A 172 -0.74 -19.77 15.46
N SER A 173 -1.48 -20.49 14.65
CA SER A 173 -1.18 -21.87 14.22
C SER A 173 -0.43 -21.91 12.88
N LEU A 174 -0.07 -20.76 12.34
CA LEU A 174 0.54 -20.58 11.01
C LEU A 174 -0.37 -20.98 9.85
N ASP A 175 -1.69 -21.05 10.07
CA ASP A 175 -2.65 -21.23 9.00
C ASP A 175 -2.95 -19.88 8.33
N ILE A 176 -3.09 -19.87 7.01
CA ILE A 176 -3.48 -18.68 6.26
C ILE A 176 -4.99 -18.45 6.48
N THR A 177 -5.32 -17.25 6.94
CA THR A 177 -6.67 -16.89 7.36
C THR A 177 -7.07 -15.56 6.71
N PRO A 178 -8.33 -15.40 6.24
CA PRO A 178 -8.88 -14.13 5.79
C PRO A 178 -8.77 -13.03 6.86
N SER A 179 -8.36 -11.81 6.48
CA SER A 179 -8.19 -10.71 7.43
C SER A 179 -9.23 -9.61 7.30
N MET A 180 -9.86 -9.46 6.13
CA MET A 180 -10.76 -8.36 5.87
C MET A 180 -12.14 -8.56 6.50
N ALA A 181 -12.74 -7.46 6.97
CA ALA A 181 -14.10 -7.41 7.47
C ALA A 181 -15.12 -7.85 6.39
N TYR A 182 -16.31 -8.18 6.82
CA TYR A 182 -17.47 -8.57 5.98
C TYR A 182 -17.19 -9.75 5.03
N GLY A 183 -16.12 -10.52 5.27
CA GLY A 183 -15.73 -11.64 4.40
C GLY A 183 -15.12 -11.21 3.06
N HIS A 184 -14.67 -9.96 2.94
CA HIS A 184 -14.18 -9.40 1.67
C HIS A 184 -12.92 -10.09 1.16
N SER A 185 -12.09 -10.69 2.02
CA SER A 185 -11.00 -11.57 1.55
C SER A 185 -11.52 -12.73 0.70
N THR A 186 -12.61 -13.36 1.15
CA THR A 186 -13.25 -14.47 0.43
C THR A 186 -13.92 -13.97 -0.86
N VAL A 187 -14.56 -12.80 -0.81
CA VAL A 187 -15.16 -12.19 -2.00
C VAL A 187 -14.09 -11.90 -3.05
N LEU A 188 -12.95 -11.32 -2.65
CA LEU A 188 -11.84 -11.05 -3.55
C LEU A 188 -11.29 -12.35 -4.15
N ASP A 189 -11.02 -13.37 -3.32
CA ASP A 189 -10.54 -14.68 -3.81
C ASP A 189 -11.50 -15.30 -4.84
N GLN A 190 -12.81 -15.21 -4.61
CA GLN A 190 -13.83 -15.68 -5.55
C GLN A 190 -13.81 -14.91 -6.87
N LEU A 191 -13.66 -13.57 -6.83
CA LEU A 191 -13.53 -12.76 -8.05
C LEU A 191 -12.27 -13.08 -8.85
N LEU A 192 -11.23 -13.56 -8.20
CA LEU A 192 -9.94 -13.92 -8.78
C LEU A 192 -9.83 -15.40 -9.18
N ALA A 193 -10.89 -16.20 -8.99
CA ALA A 193 -10.83 -17.66 -9.14
C ALA A 193 -10.39 -18.14 -10.53
N ASP A 194 -10.72 -17.39 -11.58
CA ASP A 194 -10.38 -17.74 -12.97
C ASP A 194 -8.94 -17.34 -13.36
N PHE A 195 -8.25 -16.55 -12.55
CA PHE A 195 -6.90 -16.08 -12.83
C PHE A 195 -5.87 -17.07 -12.26
N THR A 196 -4.82 -17.33 -13.05
CA THR A 196 -3.82 -18.35 -12.72
C THR A 196 -2.49 -17.77 -12.24
N ASP A 197 -2.32 -16.45 -12.28
CA ASP A 197 -1.10 -15.75 -11.85
C ASP A 197 -1.44 -14.41 -11.22
N VAL A 198 -1.77 -14.43 -9.93
CA VAL A 198 -2.22 -13.27 -9.16
C VAL A 198 -1.28 -12.98 -8.01
N HIS A 199 -0.84 -11.73 -7.91
CA HIS A 199 0.00 -11.22 -6.85
C HIS A 199 -0.66 -10.03 -6.16
N ILE A 200 -1.05 -10.19 -4.90
CA ILE A 200 -1.49 -9.09 -4.04
C ILE A 200 -0.25 -8.52 -3.35
N ILE A 201 -0.06 -7.21 -3.42
CA ILE A 201 1.01 -6.50 -2.75
C ILE A 201 0.37 -5.58 -1.71
N SER A 202 0.68 -5.82 -0.43
CA SER A 202 0.10 -5.10 0.71
C SER A 202 1.16 -4.55 1.65
N GLY A 203 0.76 -3.67 2.55
CA GLY A 203 1.60 -3.03 3.56
C GLY A 203 1.03 -3.15 4.97
N HIS A 204 0.82 -2.02 5.65
CA HIS A 204 0.12 -1.87 6.92
C HIS A 204 0.76 -2.54 8.14
N THR A 205 1.11 -3.81 8.07
CA THR A 205 1.64 -4.56 9.23
C THR A 205 3.11 -4.29 9.52
N HIS A 206 3.82 -3.64 8.59
CA HIS A 206 5.26 -3.34 8.68
C HIS A 206 6.15 -4.58 8.82
N ASN A 207 5.69 -5.71 8.31
CA ASN A 207 6.42 -6.98 8.26
C ASN A 207 6.57 -7.43 6.81
N ASN A 208 7.68 -8.09 6.49
CA ASN A 208 7.87 -8.71 5.19
C ASN A 208 7.37 -10.16 5.26
N THR A 209 6.29 -10.44 4.56
CA THR A 209 5.68 -11.78 4.54
C THR A 209 5.21 -12.11 3.14
N THR A 210 5.54 -13.31 2.66
CA THR A 210 4.98 -13.84 1.42
C THR A 210 4.15 -15.08 1.73
N MET A 211 2.91 -15.08 1.28
CA MET A 211 1.94 -16.14 1.52
C MET A 211 1.44 -16.72 0.20
N LYS A 212 1.48 -18.04 0.05
CA LYS A 212 0.82 -18.75 -1.04
C LYS A 212 -0.60 -19.10 -0.58
N ILE A 213 -1.58 -18.30 -0.96
CA ILE A 213 -2.98 -18.47 -0.56
C ILE A 213 -3.55 -19.75 -1.20
N ARG A 214 -3.34 -19.90 -2.49
CA ARG A 214 -3.67 -21.08 -3.30
C ARG A 214 -2.79 -21.13 -4.54
N ASN A 215 -2.97 -22.13 -5.37
CA ASN A 215 -2.33 -22.11 -6.70
C ASN A 215 -2.82 -20.91 -7.51
N GLY A 216 -1.88 -20.14 -8.03
CA GLY A 216 -2.17 -18.94 -8.82
C GLY A 216 -2.57 -17.69 -8.00
N LEU A 217 -2.48 -17.72 -6.66
CA LEU A 217 -2.71 -16.55 -5.82
C LEU A 217 -1.70 -16.47 -4.69
N MET A 218 -0.93 -15.39 -4.68
CA MET A 218 0.03 -15.06 -3.62
C MET A 218 -0.26 -13.68 -3.04
N GLU A 219 0.07 -13.49 -1.78
CA GLU A 219 0.12 -12.16 -1.17
C GLU A 219 1.53 -11.88 -0.65
N HIS A 220 2.01 -10.68 -0.96
CA HIS A 220 3.29 -10.14 -0.53
C HIS A 220 3.04 -8.91 0.35
N ASN A 221 3.21 -9.07 1.64
CA ASN A 221 3.18 -7.93 2.55
C ASN A 221 4.58 -7.37 2.69
N THR A 222 4.73 -6.05 2.59
CA THR A 222 6.02 -5.37 2.64
C THR A 222 6.22 -4.62 3.95
N GLY A 223 7.45 -4.59 4.44
CA GLY A 223 7.84 -3.77 5.58
C GLY A 223 7.77 -2.27 5.29
N GLY A 224 7.82 -1.47 6.34
CA GLY A 224 7.84 -0.02 6.22
C GLY A 224 9.12 0.48 5.53
N SER A 225 8.97 1.46 4.64
CA SER A 225 10.11 2.08 3.94
C SER A 225 10.85 3.14 4.74
N CYS A 226 10.34 3.53 5.88
CA CYS A 226 10.99 4.45 6.83
C CYS A 226 10.46 4.31 8.26
N ALA A 227 11.11 4.83 9.12
CA ALA A 227 11.49 4.92 10.48
C ALA A 227 10.50 4.73 11.61
N THR A 228 9.28 5.20 11.55
CA THR A 228 8.43 5.24 12.77
C THR A 228 8.20 3.84 13.35
N TRP A 229 8.16 2.85 12.50
CA TRP A 229 7.94 1.45 12.85
C TRP A 229 9.18 0.56 12.71
N TRP A 230 10.33 1.15 12.46
CA TRP A 230 11.59 0.45 12.58
C TRP A 230 12.02 0.41 14.05
N TRP A 231 12.58 -0.69 14.47
CA TRP A 231 13.12 -0.86 15.82
C TRP A 231 14.55 -0.30 15.96
N THR A 232 14.87 0.72 15.19
CA THR A 232 16.16 1.41 15.21
C THR A 232 16.41 2.04 16.57
N GLY A 233 17.59 1.76 17.13
CA GLY A 233 18.01 2.30 18.43
C GLY A 233 17.33 1.65 19.63
N TYR A 234 16.37 0.76 19.44
CA TYR A 234 15.71 0.04 20.52
C TYR A 234 16.27 -1.37 20.67
N TYR A 235 16.35 -2.14 19.60
CA TYR A 235 16.89 -3.51 19.55
C TYR A 235 18.13 -3.62 18.66
N SER A 236 18.42 -2.63 17.86
CA SER A 236 19.52 -2.61 16.90
C SER A 236 20.05 -1.20 16.70
N ASN A 237 21.33 -1.08 16.39
CA ASN A 237 21.94 0.16 15.93
C ASN A 237 21.70 0.40 14.42
N GLY A 238 21.21 -0.61 13.71
CA GLY A 238 20.82 -0.52 12.30
C GLY A 238 19.31 -0.29 12.14
N HIS A 239 18.90 0.08 10.95
CA HIS A 239 17.50 0.24 10.59
C HIS A 239 16.90 -1.13 10.27
N ILE A 240 16.07 -1.66 11.16
CA ILE A 240 15.39 -2.95 10.98
C ILE A 240 13.90 -2.78 11.10
N CYS A 241 13.16 -3.47 10.24
CA CYS A 241 11.73 -3.62 10.34
C CYS A 241 11.32 -4.42 11.58
N LYS A 242 10.03 -4.46 11.85
CA LYS A 242 9.47 -5.13 13.02
C LYS A 242 9.73 -6.64 13.05
N ASP A 243 9.89 -7.25 11.89
CA ASP A 243 10.25 -8.66 11.69
C ASP A 243 11.77 -8.94 11.70
N GLY A 244 12.58 -7.91 11.90
CA GLY A 244 14.05 -8.01 11.89
C GLY A 244 14.69 -7.87 10.51
N ALA A 245 13.92 -7.72 9.43
CA ALA A 245 14.46 -7.42 8.11
C ALA A 245 15.07 -6.01 8.08
N PRO A 246 16.15 -5.76 7.30
CA PRO A 246 16.62 -4.40 7.10
C PRO A 246 15.52 -3.55 6.45
N GLY A 247 15.52 -2.24 6.70
CA GLY A 247 14.68 -1.31 5.96
C GLY A 247 14.96 -1.41 4.47
N GLY A 248 13.92 -1.48 3.64
CA GLY A 248 14.12 -1.71 2.22
C GLY A 248 12.83 -1.72 1.41
N MET A 249 12.84 -2.42 0.30
CA MET A 249 11.72 -2.48 -0.64
C MET A 249 11.55 -3.87 -1.25
N GLY A 250 10.33 -4.24 -1.57
CA GLY A 250 10.02 -5.37 -2.45
C GLY A 250 10.38 -5.02 -3.89
N VAL A 251 11.02 -5.94 -4.59
CA VAL A 251 11.32 -5.83 -6.02
C VAL A 251 10.61 -6.95 -6.76
N TYR A 252 9.89 -6.59 -7.83
CA TYR A 252 9.09 -7.49 -8.64
C TYR A 252 9.52 -7.34 -10.10
N GLU A 253 10.11 -8.39 -10.67
CA GLU A 253 10.63 -8.38 -12.03
C GLU A 253 9.75 -9.19 -12.95
N PHE A 254 9.11 -8.52 -13.91
CA PHE A 254 8.34 -9.19 -14.95
C PHE A 254 9.24 -9.56 -16.12
N ARG A 255 9.22 -10.83 -16.51
CA ARG A 255 9.88 -11.38 -17.71
C ARG A 255 8.82 -12.07 -18.57
N ASP A 256 8.21 -11.30 -19.45
CA ASP A 256 7.06 -11.72 -20.24
C ASP A 256 5.83 -12.03 -19.36
N THR A 257 5.63 -13.29 -18.99
CA THR A 257 4.57 -13.76 -18.11
C THR A 257 5.10 -14.27 -16.77
N ASP A 258 6.42 -14.33 -16.59
CA ASP A 258 7.02 -14.80 -15.34
C ASP A 258 7.29 -13.63 -14.41
N LEU A 259 6.89 -13.77 -13.17
CA LEU A 259 7.17 -12.82 -12.10
C LEU A 259 8.18 -13.41 -11.11
N GLU A 260 9.35 -12.77 -11.02
CA GLU A 260 10.32 -13.03 -9.97
C GLU A 260 10.26 -11.91 -8.93
N TRP A 261 10.42 -12.23 -7.67
CA TRP A 261 10.41 -11.22 -6.60
C TRP A 261 11.49 -11.50 -5.55
N TYR A 262 11.95 -10.43 -4.93
CA TYR A 262 12.85 -10.48 -3.80
C TYR A 262 12.72 -9.20 -2.95
N TYR A 263 13.17 -9.28 -1.71
CA TYR A 263 13.30 -8.09 -0.86
C TYR A 263 14.72 -7.53 -0.97
N LYS A 264 14.83 -6.22 -1.22
CA LYS A 264 16.09 -5.48 -1.22
C LYS A 264 16.12 -4.60 0.02
N GLY A 265 17.01 -4.95 0.96
CA GLY A 265 17.33 -4.15 2.15
C GLY A 265 18.50 -3.22 1.93
#